data_2edeec2879f45c69bb3485b67ec75730
#
_entry.id   2edeec2879f45c69bb3485b67ec75730
#
_cell.length_a   1.000
_cell.length_b   1.000
_cell.length_c   1.000
_cell.angle_alpha   90.00
_cell.angle_beta   90.00
_cell.angle_gamma   90.00
#
_symmetry.space_group_name_H-M   'P 1'
#
loop_
_entity.id
_entity.type
_entity.pdbx_description
1 polymer ?
#
loop_
_entity_poly.entity_id
_entity_poly.type
_entity_poly.pdbx_seq_one_letter_code
_entity_poly.pdbx_strand_id
1 'polypeptide(L)'
;QHLANASEDDVLRLWQGLGYYSRARNLHTAAKQIVELGHFPNTYEDIKKLKGVGDYTAAAVGSIAFNLPVAAVDGNVYRVLARHFGINTPINTTEGKHTFAQLAQSLVPPHEAGIYNQAIMDFGAIQCTPQSPRCLLCPLNSTCQALHDDTIEQLPITLRKLTITTRHLSYVYIRCQGQIAIHRRGKGDIWQGLWEPYNATSLEENDTLS
;
A
#
# COMPACT_ATOMS: atom_id res chain seq x y z
N GLN A 1 8.62 18.65 -10.65
CA GLN A 1 9.54 18.62 -11.81
C GLN A 1 10.86 17.90 -11.51
N HIS A 2 11.54 18.17 -10.38
CA HIS A 2 12.83 17.53 -10.06
C HIS A 2 12.73 16.00 -10.03
N LEU A 3 11.71 15.45 -9.38
CA LEU A 3 11.50 14.01 -9.35
C LEU A 3 11.24 13.43 -10.75
N ALA A 4 10.44 14.11 -11.59
CA ALA A 4 10.13 13.65 -12.94
C ALA A 4 11.38 13.61 -13.84
N ASN A 5 12.31 14.55 -13.66
CA ASN A 5 13.53 14.69 -14.43
C ASN A 5 14.71 13.85 -13.89
N ALA A 6 14.59 13.28 -12.69
CA ALA A 6 15.62 12.43 -12.09
C ALA A 6 15.80 11.14 -12.89
N SER A 7 16.97 10.50 -12.80
CA SER A 7 17.16 9.15 -13.31
C SER A 7 16.44 8.13 -12.40
N GLU A 8 15.99 7.01 -12.96
CA GLU A 8 15.40 5.93 -12.15
C GLU A 8 16.39 5.43 -11.10
N ASP A 9 17.67 5.36 -11.42
CA ASP A 9 18.72 4.90 -10.49
C ASP A 9 18.88 5.85 -9.30
N ASP A 10 18.81 7.17 -9.51
CA ASP A 10 18.84 8.13 -8.39
C ASP A 10 17.62 8.01 -7.50
N VAL A 11 16.44 7.82 -8.08
CA VAL A 11 15.19 7.62 -7.33
C VAL A 11 15.28 6.34 -6.50
N LEU A 12 15.74 5.23 -7.09
CA LEU A 12 15.90 3.95 -6.38
C LEU A 12 16.97 4.01 -5.29
N ARG A 13 18.06 4.73 -5.54
CA ARG A 13 19.13 4.95 -4.54
C ARG A 13 18.62 5.72 -3.31
N LEU A 14 17.85 6.79 -3.52
CA LEU A 14 17.25 7.55 -2.42
C LEU A 14 16.16 6.76 -1.68
N TRP A 15 15.55 5.75 -2.34
CA TRP A 15 14.55 4.87 -1.76
C TRP A 15 15.14 3.69 -0.99
N GLN A 16 16.47 3.55 -0.98
CA GLN A 16 17.16 2.42 -0.38
C GLN A 16 16.74 2.23 1.09
N GLY A 17 16.46 0.99 1.49
CA GLY A 17 16.05 0.62 2.84
C GLY A 17 14.54 0.70 3.11
N LEU A 18 13.74 1.38 2.28
CA LEU A 18 12.29 1.49 2.47
C LEU A 18 11.50 0.29 1.94
N GLY A 19 12.13 -0.59 1.15
CA GLY A 19 11.49 -1.75 0.54
C GLY A 19 10.40 -1.39 -0.49
N TYR A 20 9.77 -2.42 -1.07
CA TYR A 20 8.69 -2.24 -2.06
C TYR A 20 9.05 -1.22 -3.15
N TYR A 21 10.18 -1.41 -3.84
CA TYR A 21 10.75 -0.49 -4.83
C TYR A 21 9.83 -0.17 -6.00
N SER A 22 8.81 -0.99 -6.24
CA SER A 22 7.73 -0.66 -7.18
C SER A 22 7.01 0.64 -6.83
N ARG A 23 6.92 1.00 -5.54
CA ARG A 23 6.36 2.30 -5.12
C ARG A 23 7.19 3.47 -5.63
N ALA A 24 8.52 3.37 -5.52
CA ALA A 24 9.43 4.40 -6.02
C ALA A 24 9.29 4.58 -7.54
N ARG A 25 9.27 3.49 -8.30
CA ARG A 25 9.07 3.53 -9.76
C ARG A 25 7.71 4.08 -10.14
N ASN A 26 6.66 3.68 -9.45
CA ASN A 26 5.32 4.20 -9.68
C ASN A 26 5.23 5.70 -9.36
N LEU A 27 5.81 6.14 -8.24
CA LEU A 27 5.87 7.55 -7.86
C LEU A 27 6.63 8.38 -8.90
N HIS A 28 7.77 7.85 -9.41
CA HIS A 28 8.54 8.49 -10.47
C HIS A 28 7.74 8.61 -11.77
N THR A 29 7.02 7.54 -12.16
CA THR A 29 6.16 7.56 -13.34
C THR A 29 4.98 8.53 -13.15
N ALA A 30 4.32 8.53 -11.98
CA ALA A 30 3.26 9.47 -11.68
C ALA A 30 3.73 10.93 -11.73
N ALA A 31 4.96 11.22 -11.24
CA ALA A 31 5.54 12.55 -11.35
C ALA A 31 5.73 13.00 -12.81
N LYS A 32 6.14 12.09 -13.71
CA LYS A 32 6.22 12.37 -15.14
C LYS A 32 4.84 12.65 -15.74
N GLN A 33 3.83 11.84 -15.40
CA GLN A 33 2.46 12.06 -15.85
C GLN A 33 1.93 13.44 -15.43
N ILE A 34 2.20 13.85 -14.17
CA ILE A 34 1.78 15.17 -13.65
C ILE A 34 2.47 16.31 -14.42
N VAL A 35 3.75 16.17 -14.78
CA VAL A 35 4.48 17.16 -15.57
C VAL A 35 3.92 17.25 -16.99
N GLU A 36 3.59 16.12 -17.61
CA GLU A 36 2.95 16.06 -18.94
C GLU A 36 1.56 16.69 -18.94
N LEU A 37 0.79 16.52 -17.87
CA LEU A 37 -0.51 17.17 -17.68
C LEU A 37 -0.40 18.69 -17.46
N GLY A 38 0.75 19.19 -17.04
CA GLY A 38 0.97 20.59 -16.71
C GLY A 38 0.36 21.05 -15.37
N HIS A 39 -0.38 20.20 -14.69
CA HIS A 39 -1.00 20.47 -13.39
C HIS A 39 -1.18 19.17 -12.60
N PHE A 40 -1.34 19.28 -11.28
CA PHE A 40 -1.72 18.14 -10.45
C PHE A 40 -3.24 17.88 -10.60
N PRO A 41 -3.68 16.64 -10.90
CA PRO A 41 -5.10 16.33 -11.01
C PRO A 41 -5.80 16.50 -9.65
N ASN A 42 -7.00 17.07 -9.66
CA ASN A 42 -7.76 17.44 -8.47
C ASN A 42 -9.14 16.78 -8.37
N THR A 43 -9.45 15.81 -9.25
CA THR A 43 -10.63 14.97 -9.13
C THR A 43 -10.22 13.54 -8.72
N TYR A 44 -11.09 12.82 -8.02
CA TYR A 44 -10.82 11.44 -7.63
C TYR A 44 -10.46 10.56 -8.83
N GLU A 45 -11.21 10.69 -9.93
CA GLU A 45 -11.05 9.89 -11.14
C GLU A 45 -9.71 10.15 -11.83
N ASP A 46 -9.27 11.39 -11.88
CA ASP A 46 -8.01 11.76 -12.54
C ASP A 46 -6.80 11.42 -11.66
N ILE A 47 -6.90 11.60 -10.34
CA ILE A 47 -5.87 11.16 -9.38
C ILE A 47 -5.68 9.64 -9.50
N LYS A 48 -6.75 8.87 -9.63
CA LYS A 48 -6.72 7.40 -9.76
C LYS A 48 -6.03 6.92 -11.05
N LYS A 49 -5.99 7.75 -12.11
CA LYS A 49 -5.28 7.42 -13.36
C LYS A 49 -3.76 7.49 -13.23
N LEU A 50 -3.23 8.12 -12.20
CA LEU A 50 -1.79 8.19 -11.97
C LEU A 50 -1.21 6.80 -11.67
N LYS A 51 0.00 6.55 -12.16
CA LYS A 51 0.66 5.25 -12.02
C LYS A 51 0.84 4.86 -10.55
N GLY A 52 0.35 3.68 -10.20
CA GLY A 52 0.45 3.12 -8.85
C GLY A 52 -0.53 3.71 -7.84
N VAL A 53 -1.48 4.53 -8.28
CA VAL A 53 -2.54 5.08 -7.46
C VAL A 53 -3.78 4.19 -7.57
N GLY A 54 -4.14 3.54 -6.47
CA GLY A 54 -5.38 2.78 -6.32
C GLY A 54 -6.46 3.58 -5.61
N ASP A 55 -7.62 2.95 -5.37
CA ASP A 55 -8.80 3.58 -4.75
C ASP A 55 -8.45 4.28 -3.42
N TYR A 56 -7.77 3.59 -2.52
CA TYR A 56 -7.32 4.15 -1.25
C TYR A 56 -6.44 5.40 -1.44
N THR A 57 -5.39 5.29 -2.27
CA THR A 57 -4.46 6.41 -2.47
C THR A 57 -5.14 7.60 -3.13
N ALA A 58 -6.01 7.35 -4.11
CA ALA A 58 -6.78 8.41 -4.78
C ALA A 58 -7.69 9.13 -3.79
N ALA A 59 -8.38 8.38 -2.92
CA ALA A 59 -9.25 8.95 -1.90
C ALA A 59 -8.47 9.72 -0.83
N ALA A 60 -7.33 9.18 -0.37
CA ALA A 60 -6.49 9.85 0.62
C ALA A 60 -5.94 11.18 0.06
N VAL A 61 -5.35 11.16 -1.14
CA VAL A 61 -4.85 12.38 -1.78
C VAL A 61 -5.99 13.35 -2.07
N GLY A 62 -7.10 12.86 -2.62
CA GLY A 62 -8.25 13.69 -2.95
C GLY A 62 -8.87 14.38 -1.74
N SER A 63 -9.06 13.65 -0.65
CA SER A 63 -9.66 14.22 0.57
C SER A 63 -8.70 15.12 1.33
N ILE A 64 -7.43 14.73 1.50
CA ILE A 64 -6.47 15.48 2.33
C ILE A 64 -5.97 16.74 1.59
N ALA A 65 -5.64 16.62 0.29
CA ALA A 65 -5.09 17.75 -0.45
C ALA A 65 -6.14 18.67 -1.09
N PHE A 66 -7.32 18.13 -1.42
CA PHE A 66 -8.36 18.85 -2.17
C PHE A 66 -9.72 18.87 -1.46
N ASN A 67 -9.79 18.29 -0.25
CA ASN A 67 -11.02 18.15 0.54
C ASN A 67 -12.19 17.52 -0.26
N LEU A 68 -11.88 16.61 -1.19
CA LEU A 68 -12.91 15.86 -1.90
C LEU A 68 -13.70 14.98 -0.91
N PRO A 69 -15.02 14.93 -0.97
CA PRO A 69 -15.87 14.18 -0.05
C PRO A 69 -15.85 12.68 -0.37
N VAL A 70 -14.69 12.05 -0.31
CA VAL A 70 -14.45 10.64 -0.63
C VAL A 70 -13.82 9.92 0.55
N ALA A 71 -14.27 8.68 0.79
CA ALA A 71 -13.77 7.85 1.88
C ALA A 71 -12.44 7.15 1.51
N ALA A 72 -11.42 7.30 2.34
CA ALA A 72 -10.16 6.57 2.24
C ALA A 72 -10.23 5.33 3.14
N VAL A 73 -10.30 4.13 2.55
CA VAL A 73 -10.43 2.86 3.29
C VAL A 73 -9.15 2.07 3.22
N ASP A 74 -8.36 2.11 4.29
CA ASP A 74 -7.15 1.29 4.48
C ASP A 74 -7.42 0.12 5.45
N GLY A 75 -6.38 -0.65 5.78
CA GLY A 75 -6.48 -1.75 6.75
C GLY A 75 -6.92 -1.31 8.16
N ASN A 76 -6.59 -0.09 8.57
CA ASN A 76 -7.03 0.48 9.85
C ASN A 76 -8.52 0.79 9.81
N VAL A 77 -8.99 1.44 8.76
CA VAL A 77 -10.40 1.78 8.56
C VAL A 77 -11.26 0.52 8.46
N TYR A 78 -10.84 -0.48 7.68
CA TYR A 78 -11.53 -1.79 7.66
C TYR A 78 -11.72 -2.36 9.06
N ARG A 79 -10.67 -2.33 9.88
CA ARG A 79 -10.71 -2.88 11.24
C ARG A 79 -11.63 -2.09 12.16
N VAL A 80 -11.55 -0.75 12.12
CA VAL A 80 -12.42 0.11 12.93
C VAL A 80 -13.87 -0.12 12.56
N LEU A 81 -14.22 -0.06 11.28
CA LEU A 81 -15.59 -0.25 10.82
C LEU A 81 -16.10 -1.67 11.09
N ALA A 82 -15.29 -2.70 10.82
CA ALA A 82 -15.69 -4.09 11.09
C ALA A 82 -16.02 -4.30 12.57
N ARG A 83 -15.17 -3.78 13.47
CA ARG A 83 -15.39 -3.93 14.93
C ARG A 83 -16.52 -3.07 15.43
N HIS A 84 -16.56 -1.80 15.04
CA HIS A 84 -17.58 -0.87 15.54
C HIS A 84 -18.99 -1.30 15.13
N PHE A 85 -19.18 -1.71 13.89
CA PHE A 85 -20.49 -2.11 13.33
C PHE A 85 -20.74 -3.63 13.36
N GLY A 86 -19.81 -4.45 13.86
CA GLY A 86 -19.96 -5.91 13.92
C GLY A 86 -20.03 -6.58 12.55
N ILE A 87 -19.30 -6.08 11.53
CA ILE A 87 -19.40 -6.57 10.15
C ILE A 87 -18.54 -7.82 9.98
N ASN A 88 -19.18 -8.94 9.67
CA ASN A 88 -18.55 -10.24 9.48
C ASN A 88 -18.20 -10.55 8.01
N THR A 89 -18.54 -9.68 7.05
CA THR A 89 -18.19 -9.86 5.64
C THR A 89 -16.68 -9.76 5.46
N PRO A 90 -16.02 -10.75 4.83
CA PRO A 90 -14.57 -10.74 4.68
C PRO A 90 -14.09 -9.55 3.83
N ILE A 91 -13.15 -8.77 4.35
CA ILE A 91 -12.70 -7.50 3.76
C ILE A 91 -12.00 -7.64 2.40
N ASN A 92 -11.48 -8.82 2.07
CA ASN A 92 -10.75 -9.09 0.83
C ASN A 92 -11.60 -9.74 -0.27
N THR A 93 -12.91 -9.83 -0.08
CA THR A 93 -13.88 -10.22 -1.13
C THR A 93 -14.40 -8.99 -1.87
N THR A 94 -14.98 -9.19 -3.05
CA THR A 94 -15.64 -8.11 -3.81
C THR A 94 -16.80 -7.52 -3.02
N GLU A 95 -17.61 -8.37 -2.40
CA GLU A 95 -18.73 -7.97 -1.53
C GLU A 95 -18.24 -7.13 -0.35
N GLY A 96 -17.22 -7.63 0.38
CA GLY A 96 -16.65 -6.90 1.51
C GLY A 96 -16.13 -5.53 1.12
N LYS A 97 -15.35 -5.45 0.05
CA LYS A 97 -14.86 -4.15 -0.46
C LYS A 97 -16.01 -3.18 -0.74
N HIS A 98 -17.07 -3.64 -1.37
CA HIS A 98 -18.22 -2.81 -1.68
C HIS A 98 -18.97 -2.37 -0.42
N THR A 99 -19.28 -3.30 0.50
CA THR A 99 -19.96 -3.02 1.77
C THR A 99 -19.20 -1.98 2.60
N PHE A 100 -17.90 -2.18 2.79
CA PHE A 100 -17.08 -1.25 3.57
C PHE A 100 -16.89 0.10 2.88
N ALA A 101 -16.77 0.12 1.55
CA ALA A 101 -16.67 1.37 0.80
C ALA A 101 -17.94 2.20 0.91
N GLN A 102 -19.13 1.58 0.79
CA GLN A 102 -20.41 2.25 0.96
C GLN A 102 -20.58 2.79 2.38
N LEU A 103 -20.29 1.96 3.39
CA LEU A 103 -20.39 2.39 4.79
C LEU A 103 -19.43 3.54 5.08
N ALA A 104 -18.16 3.40 4.69
CA ALA A 104 -17.18 4.47 4.90
C ALA A 104 -17.63 5.77 4.22
N GLN A 105 -18.12 5.69 2.97
CA GLN A 105 -18.58 6.85 2.23
C GLN A 105 -19.77 7.54 2.91
N SER A 106 -20.68 6.79 3.54
CA SER A 106 -21.82 7.37 4.26
C SER A 106 -21.44 8.12 5.53
N LEU A 107 -20.24 7.89 6.05
CA LEU A 107 -19.73 8.48 7.29
C LEU A 107 -18.84 9.71 7.06
N VAL A 108 -18.36 9.93 5.83
CA VAL A 108 -17.48 11.07 5.53
C VAL A 108 -18.26 12.39 5.53
N PRO A 109 -17.89 13.36 6.38
CA PRO A 109 -18.50 14.68 6.35
C PRO A 109 -18.07 15.44 5.09
N PRO A 110 -18.99 16.05 4.33
CA PRO A 110 -18.70 16.66 3.04
C PRO A 110 -17.64 17.78 3.08
N HIS A 111 -17.53 18.51 4.19
CA HIS A 111 -16.66 19.67 4.30
C HIS A 111 -15.37 19.40 5.08
N GLU A 112 -15.21 18.22 5.70
CA GLU A 112 -14.07 17.87 6.55
C GLU A 112 -13.51 16.49 6.22
N ALA A 113 -13.66 16.06 4.97
CA ALA A 113 -13.30 14.71 4.52
C ALA A 113 -11.83 14.36 4.79
N GLY A 114 -10.91 15.29 4.57
CA GLY A 114 -9.49 15.07 4.85
C GLY A 114 -9.19 14.83 6.33
N ILE A 115 -9.76 15.66 7.21
CA ILE A 115 -9.60 15.53 8.67
C ILE A 115 -10.24 14.22 9.15
N TYR A 116 -11.43 13.91 8.68
CA TYR A 116 -12.13 12.68 9.04
C TYR A 116 -11.36 11.42 8.63
N ASN A 117 -10.91 11.35 7.38
CA ASN A 117 -10.14 10.21 6.89
C ASN A 117 -8.84 10.03 7.68
N GLN A 118 -8.13 11.11 7.97
CA GLN A 118 -6.92 11.04 8.78
C GLN A 118 -7.25 10.57 10.20
N ALA A 119 -8.27 11.13 10.83
CA ALA A 119 -8.67 10.80 12.19
C ALA A 119 -9.06 9.31 12.35
N ILE A 120 -9.82 8.74 11.42
CA ILE A 120 -10.23 7.32 11.51
C ILE A 120 -9.04 6.37 11.25
N MET A 121 -8.11 6.73 10.35
CA MET A 121 -6.87 5.97 10.13
C MET A 121 -5.99 5.98 11.39
N ASP A 122 -5.78 7.15 12.01
CA ASP A 122 -5.01 7.31 13.24
C ASP A 122 -5.68 6.60 14.42
N PHE A 123 -7.00 6.70 14.53
CA PHE A 123 -7.77 5.96 15.53
C PHE A 123 -7.55 4.45 15.41
N GLY A 124 -7.56 3.92 14.18
CA GLY A 124 -7.24 2.51 13.93
C GLY A 124 -5.80 2.14 14.26
N ALA A 125 -4.85 3.04 14.03
CA ALA A 125 -3.44 2.80 14.30
C ALA A 125 -3.08 2.87 15.81
N ILE A 126 -3.72 3.77 16.57
CA ILE A 126 -3.33 4.11 17.94
C ILE A 126 -4.27 3.49 18.97
N GLN A 127 -5.58 3.52 18.75
CA GLN A 127 -6.61 3.11 19.71
C GLN A 127 -7.17 1.72 19.38
N CYS A 128 -7.72 1.52 18.18
CA CYS A 128 -8.28 0.25 17.75
C CYS A 128 -7.22 -0.62 17.05
N THR A 129 -6.15 -0.94 17.79
CA THR A 129 -5.00 -1.70 17.30
C THR A 129 -5.37 -3.14 16.90
N PRO A 130 -4.58 -3.79 15.99
CA PRO A 130 -4.83 -5.18 15.58
C PRO A 130 -4.87 -6.15 16.76
N GLN A 131 -3.89 -6.01 17.65
CA GLN A 131 -3.75 -6.86 18.84
C GLN A 131 -3.93 -6.02 20.10
N SER A 132 -4.61 -6.58 21.11
CA SER A 132 -4.81 -5.98 22.42
C SER A 132 -5.24 -4.50 22.42
N PRO A 133 -6.30 -4.11 21.68
CA PRO A 133 -6.78 -2.73 21.70
C PRO A 133 -7.26 -2.33 23.09
N ARG A 134 -7.07 -1.07 23.48
CA ARG A 134 -7.46 -0.54 24.80
C ARG A 134 -8.95 -0.20 24.81
N CYS A 135 -9.83 -1.21 24.70
CA CYS A 135 -11.27 -1.03 24.53
C CYS A 135 -11.93 -0.28 25.69
N LEU A 136 -11.51 -0.51 26.92
CA LEU A 136 -12.07 0.17 28.10
C LEU A 136 -11.85 1.71 28.10
N LEU A 137 -10.79 2.17 27.43
CA LEU A 137 -10.46 3.59 27.28
C LEU A 137 -10.91 4.14 25.92
N CYS A 138 -11.61 3.34 25.12
CA CYS A 138 -12.06 3.74 23.78
C CYS A 138 -13.29 4.66 23.89
N PRO A 139 -13.27 5.84 23.25
CA PRO A 139 -14.43 6.74 23.27
C PRO A 139 -15.67 6.15 22.56
N LEU A 140 -15.50 5.10 21.76
CA LEU A 140 -16.57 4.39 21.07
C LEU A 140 -16.99 3.09 21.77
N ASN A 141 -16.54 2.82 23.00
CA ASN A 141 -16.76 1.54 23.68
C ASN A 141 -18.25 1.22 23.89
N SER A 142 -19.06 2.23 24.22
CA SER A 142 -20.50 2.06 24.49
C SER A 142 -21.33 1.69 23.26
N THR A 143 -20.80 1.93 22.06
CA THR A 143 -21.51 1.67 20.77
C THR A 143 -20.79 0.64 19.92
N CYS A 144 -19.69 0.05 20.42
CA CYS A 144 -18.88 -0.91 19.67
C CYS A 144 -19.51 -2.31 19.72
N GLN A 145 -20.06 -2.76 18.58
CA GLN A 145 -20.72 -4.05 18.49
C GLN A 145 -19.75 -5.22 18.79
N ALA A 146 -18.52 -5.18 18.25
CA ALA A 146 -17.55 -6.25 18.50
C ALA A 146 -17.11 -6.34 19.96
N LEU A 147 -17.13 -5.24 20.72
CA LEU A 147 -16.87 -5.28 22.16
C LEU A 147 -18.04 -5.90 22.90
N HIS A 148 -19.27 -5.53 22.53
CA HIS A 148 -20.47 -6.09 23.11
C HIS A 148 -20.61 -7.60 22.87
N ASP A 149 -20.25 -8.06 21.67
CA ASP A 149 -20.38 -9.46 21.25
C ASP A 149 -19.12 -10.31 21.51
N ASP A 150 -18.10 -9.76 22.17
CA ASP A 150 -16.80 -10.41 22.43
C ASP A 150 -16.11 -10.95 21.17
N THR A 151 -16.18 -10.19 20.07
CA THR A 151 -15.63 -10.57 18.75
C THR A 151 -14.46 -9.70 18.28
N ILE A 152 -13.86 -8.91 19.18
CA ILE A 152 -12.77 -7.96 18.85
C ILE A 152 -11.61 -8.63 18.12
N GLU A 153 -11.18 -9.81 18.58
CA GLU A 153 -10.02 -10.52 17.99
C GLU A 153 -10.35 -11.22 16.66
N GLN A 154 -11.63 -11.47 16.40
CA GLN A 154 -12.10 -12.13 15.19
C GLN A 154 -12.27 -11.16 14.02
N LEU A 155 -12.40 -9.86 14.29
CA LEU A 155 -12.67 -8.82 13.30
C LEU A 155 -11.45 -7.92 13.01
N PRO A 156 -11.22 -7.57 11.74
CA PRO A 156 -11.99 -7.92 10.53
C PRO A 156 -11.68 -9.33 10.01
N ILE A 157 -12.66 -9.97 9.38
CA ILE A 157 -12.46 -11.29 8.75
C ILE A 157 -11.70 -11.13 7.43
N THR A 158 -10.75 -12.05 7.17
CA THR A 158 -10.06 -12.16 5.89
C THR A 158 -9.96 -13.65 5.48
N LEU A 159 -10.29 -13.94 4.22
CA LEU A 159 -10.26 -15.30 3.67
C LEU A 159 -8.88 -15.69 3.12
N ARG A 160 -7.92 -14.76 3.07
CA ARG A 160 -6.64 -14.98 2.40
C ARG A 160 -5.70 -15.83 3.25
N LYS A 161 -5.33 -17.00 2.75
CA LYS A 161 -4.15 -17.74 3.27
C LYS A 161 -2.89 -17.08 2.71
N LEU A 162 -1.94 -16.77 3.59
CA LEU A 162 -0.63 -16.30 3.17
C LEU A 162 0.12 -17.48 2.54
N THR A 163 0.47 -17.37 1.25
CA THR A 163 1.38 -18.31 0.59
C THR A 163 2.80 -17.76 0.72
N ILE A 164 3.64 -18.46 1.47
CA ILE A 164 5.06 -18.12 1.60
C ILE A 164 5.81 -18.87 0.51
N THR A 165 6.52 -18.13 -0.34
CA THR A 165 7.44 -18.68 -1.34
C THR A 165 8.86 -18.44 -0.87
N THR A 166 9.62 -19.53 -0.66
CA THR A 166 11.04 -19.44 -0.35
C THR A 166 11.82 -19.38 -1.65
N ARG A 167 12.73 -18.42 -1.76
CA ARG A 167 13.65 -18.29 -2.90
C ARG A 167 15.08 -18.45 -2.38
N HIS A 168 15.82 -19.33 -3.01
CA HIS A 168 17.26 -19.50 -2.76
C HIS A 168 18.01 -18.71 -3.83
N LEU A 169 18.90 -17.81 -3.40
CA LEU A 169 19.70 -16.98 -4.30
C LEU A 169 21.17 -17.30 -4.06
N SER A 170 21.86 -17.74 -5.12
CA SER A 170 23.30 -18.05 -5.08
C SER A 170 24.06 -16.96 -5.85
N TYR A 171 24.89 -16.20 -5.15
CA TYR A 171 25.67 -15.13 -5.77
C TYR A 171 27.12 -15.52 -5.95
N VAL A 172 27.68 -15.20 -7.10
CA VAL A 172 29.11 -15.34 -7.38
C VAL A 172 29.76 -13.96 -7.34
N TYR A 173 30.75 -13.82 -6.48
CA TYR A 173 31.54 -12.60 -6.39
C TYR A 173 32.75 -12.67 -7.35
N ILE A 174 32.60 -12.01 -8.49
CA ILE A 174 33.63 -11.97 -9.54
C ILE A 174 34.40 -10.66 -9.43
N ARG A 175 35.69 -10.75 -9.15
CA ARG A 175 36.59 -9.60 -9.10
C ARG A 175 37.67 -9.72 -10.17
N CYS A 176 37.84 -8.66 -10.96
CA CYS A 176 38.89 -8.57 -11.97
C CYS A 176 39.47 -7.15 -11.99
N GLN A 177 40.80 -7.01 -11.92
CA GLN A 177 41.48 -5.70 -12.00
C GLN A 177 40.93 -4.63 -11.07
N GLY A 178 40.52 -5.00 -9.84
CA GLY A 178 39.96 -4.09 -8.84
C GLY A 178 38.46 -3.75 -9.05
N GLN A 179 37.85 -4.25 -10.12
CA GLN A 179 36.42 -4.10 -10.40
C GLN A 179 35.65 -5.34 -9.96
N ILE A 180 34.33 -5.16 -9.74
CA ILE A 180 33.39 -6.22 -9.38
C ILE A 180 32.34 -6.32 -10.48
N ALA A 181 32.07 -7.54 -10.95
CA ALA A 181 30.98 -7.78 -11.89
C ALA A 181 29.62 -7.68 -11.18
N ILE A 182 28.78 -6.80 -11.66
CA ILE A 182 27.39 -6.64 -11.22
C ILE A 182 26.48 -6.61 -12.44
N HIS A 183 25.22 -7.01 -12.24
CA HIS A 183 24.21 -6.90 -13.29
C HIS A 183 22.93 -6.27 -12.73
N ARG A 184 22.09 -5.74 -13.63
CA ARG A 184 20.81 -5.12 -13.27
C ARG A 184 19.70 -6.16 -13.36
N ARG A 185 18.92 -6.28 -12.30
CA ARG A 185 17.77 -7.22 -12.25
C ARG A 185 16.70 -6.85 -13.25
N GLY A 186 16.21 -7.86 -13.99
CA GLY A 186 15.25 -7.73 -15.07
C GLY A 186 13.82 -7.42 -14.60
N LYS A 187 12.92 -7.29 -15.58
CA LYS A 187 11.47 -7.10 -15.34
C LYS A 187 10.86 -8.34 -14.68
N GLY A 188 9.84 -8.11 -13.83
CA GLY A 188 9.10 -9.19 -13.17
C GLY A 188 9.67 -9.65 -11.82
N ASP A 189 10.86 -9.21 -11.46
CA ASP A 189 11.45 -9.48 -10.15
C ASP A 189 10.97 -8.46 -9.11
N ILE A 190 10.88 -8.90 -7.84
CA ILE A 190 10.54 -8.03 -6.69
C ILE A 190 11.51 -6.87 -6.51
N TRP A 191 12.77 -7.07 -6.93
CA TRP A 191 13.85 -6.08 -6.88
C TRP A 191 14.24 -5.58 -8.27
N GLN A 192 13.30 -5.60 -9.21
CA GLN A 192 13.50 -5.08 -10.58
C GLN A 192 14.21 -3.73 -10.58
N GLY A 193 15.23 -3.60 -11.43
CA GLY A 193 15.99 -2.37 -11.62
C GLY A 193 17.09 -2.12 -10.61
N LEU A 194 17.23 -2.95 -9.54
CA LEU A 194 18.36 -2.90 -8.62
C LEU A 194 19.56 -3.66 -9.21
N TRP A 195 20.76 -3.29 -8.73
CA TRP A 195 22.01 -3.93 -9.10
C TRP A 195 22.34 -5.03 -8.09
N GLU A 196 22.85 -6.16 -8.57
CA GLU A 196 23.29 -7.27 -7.74
C GLU A 196 24.58 -7.91 -8.30
N PRO A 197 25.37 -8.63 -7.46
CA PRO A 197 26.40 -9.52 -7.96
C PRO A 197 25.81 -10.58 -8.90
N TYR A 198 26.67 -11.26 -9.64
CA TYR A 198 26.23 -12.30 -10.57
C TYR A 198 25.44 -13.39 -9.82
N ASN A 199 24.21 -13.64 -10.27
CA ASN A 199 23.33 -14.65 -9.67
C ASN A 199 23.46 -15.97 -10.42
N ALA A 200 24.12 -16.97 -9.81
CA ALA A 200 24.37 -18.28 -10.41
C ALA A 200 23.09 -19.14 -10.53
N THR A 201 22.03 -18.83 -9.80
CA THR A 201 20.74 -19.57 -9.90
C THR A 201 20.14 -19.46 -11.31
N SER A 202 20.46 -18.41 -12.06
CA SER A 202 20.02 -18.23 -13.43
C SER A 202 20.77 -19.10 -14.47
N LEU A 203 21.89 -19.73 -14.10
CA LEU A 203 22.64 -20.64 -14.97
C LEU A 203 22.01 -22.03 -15.02
N GLU A 204 21.44 -22.52 -13.91
CA GLU A 204 20.84 -23.86 -13.84
C GLU A 204 19.56 -23.97 -14.69
N GLU A 205 18.88 -22.85 -14.97
CA GLU A 205 17.69 -22.83 -15.85
C GLU A 205 18.02 -22.80 -17.34
N ASN A 206 19.24 -22.42 -17.74
CA ASN A 206 19.65 -22.28 -19.14
C ASN A 206 20.59 -23.38 -19.65
N ASP A 207 21.17 -24.22 -18.79
CA ASP A 207 22.14 -25.25 -19.15
C ASP A 207 21.49 -26.61 -19.57
N THR A 208 20.18 -26.63 -19.79
CA THR A 208 19.50 -27.81 -20.38
C THR A 208 19.33 -27.71 -21.91
N LEU A 209 20.17 -26.95 -22.60
CA LEU A 209 20.16 -26.86 -24.06
C LEU A 209 21.56 -27.15 -24.64
N SER A 210 21.87 -28.46 -24.79
CA SER A 210 22.62 -29.02 -25.93
C SER A 210 22.80 -30.52 -25.76
#